data_294603267e0deb7419c2bec6b3cfa9eb
#
_entry.id   294603267e0deb7419c2bec6b3cfa9eb
#
_cell.length_a   1.000
_cell.length_b   1.000
_cell.length_c   1.000
_cell.angle_alpha   90.00
_cell.angle_beta   90.00
_cell.angle_gamma   90.00
#
_symmetry.space_group_name_H-M   'P 1'
#
loop_
_entity.id
_entity.type
_entity.pdbx_description
1 polymer ?
#
loop_
_entity_poly.entity_id
_entity_poly.type
_entity_poly.pdbx_seq_one_letter_code
_entity_poly.pdbx_strand_id
1 'polypeptide(L)'
;MRATAVCLSLLFSGLALAADHPEIPLWANGAPGSEGKTAKEVDEPPNKDHGYLKVTGVHNPSITAFLPPREKATGAAVVIAPGGGHQFLNFDQEGTYVAEYLNSIGVAGFVLKYRLAREPGSTYKIEEHALADAQRAIRLIRSRAEEWRVNPARVGIMGFSAGGEVTALAATRFDSGKSASADAIDRLSSRPDFDALIYPGVRPENYTIPKDMPVTFMLCADNDRGPSAALAGLYPMLKAAGIKTEVHVYASGGHGFGINPNTRNQSPVATTWQLRLGDWLKDIGMLKMN
;
A
#
# COMPACT_ATOMS: atom_id res chain seq x y z
N MET A 1 17.72 -45.67 -50.99
CA MET A 1 17.93 -44.28 -50.57
C MET A 1 16.88 -43.91 -49.50
N ARG A 2 17.30 -43.83 -48.27
CA ARG A 2 16.42 -43.41 -47.14
C ARG A 2 16.73 -41.96 -46.81
N ALA A 3 15.73 -41.08 -46.98
CA ALA A 3 15.87 -39.69 -46.62
C ALA A 3 15.58 -39.50 -45.13
N THR A 4 16.55 -39.00 -44.40
CA THR A 4 16.45 -38.67 -42.97
C THR A 4 15.96 -37.21 -42.87
N ALA A 5 14.76 -37.00 -42.36
CA ALA A 5 14.22 -35.69 -42.07
C ALA A 5 14.80 -35.21 -40.72
N VAL A 6 15.54 -34.09 -40.74
CA VAL A 6 16.00 -33.39 -39.54
C VAL A 6 14.94 -32.37 -39.13
N CYS A 7 14.25 -32.64 -38.02
CA CYS A 7 13.38 -31.67 -37.37
C CYS A 7 14.21 -30.63 -36.61
N LEU A 8 14.26 -29.40 -37.08
CA LEU A 8 14.87 -28.25 -36.42
C LEU A 8 13.89 -27.66 -35.42
N SER A 9 14.03 -27.98 -34.13
CA SER A 9 13.22 -27.38 -33.06
C SER A 9 13.74 -25.96 -32.77
N LEU A 10 13.02 -24.96 -33.20
CA LEU A 10 13.24 -23.56 -32.81
C LEU A 10 12.80 -23.36 -31.36
N LEU A 11 13.77 -23.32 -30.44
CA LEU A 11 13.56 -22.82 -29.07
C LEU A 11 13.34 -21.31 -29.11
N PHE A 12 12.11 -20.89 -29.00
CA PHE A 12 11.77 -19.52 -28.69
C PHE A 12 12.11 -19.28 -27.21
N SER A 13 13.31 -18.74 -26.95
CA SER A 13 13.64 -18.13 -25.67
C SER A 13 12.86 -16.82 -25.58
N GLY A 14 11.68 -16.86 -24.96
CA GLY A 14 10.96 -15.65 -24.58
C GLY A 14 11.82 -14.88 -23.58
N LEU A 15 12.45 -13.78 -23.99
CA LEU A 15 12.89 -12.75 -23.05
C LEU A 15 11.62 -12.27 -22.33
N ALA A 16 11.49 -12.59 -21.05
CA ALA A 16 10.56 -11.89 -20.18
C ALA A 16 11.05 -10.44 -20.10
N LEU A 17 10.42 -9.54 -20.85
CA LEU A 17 10.55 -8.10 -20.61
C LEU A 17 10.14 -7.88 -19.17
N ALA A 18 11.03 -7.27 -18.36
CA ALA A 18 10.68 -6.79 -17.04
C ALA A 18 9.42 -5.93 -17.19
N ALA A 19 8.39 -6.25 -16.40
CA ALA A 19 7.15 -5.50 -16.46
C ALA A 19 7.48 -4.03 -16.14
N ASP A 20 7.16 -3.13 -17.07
CA ASP A 20 7.32 -1.71 -16.85
C ASP A 20 6.24 -1.28 -15.83
N HIS A 21 6.67 -0.83 -14.64
CA HIS A 21 5.79 -0.35 -13.58
C HIS A 21 5.78 1.18 -13.62
N PRO A 22 4.83 1.80 -14.34
CA PRO A 22 4.82 3.24 -14.51
C PRO A 22 4.60 3.96 -13.17
N GLU A 23 5.41 4.96 -12.92
CA GLU A 23 5.20 5.92 -11.85
C GLU A 23 4.29 7.05 -12.33
N ILE A 24 3.22 7.31 -11.58
CA ILE A 24 2.14 8.21 -11.97
C ILE A 24 2.00 9.29 -10.89
N PRO A 25 2.29 10.56 -11.21
CA PRO A 25 2.07 11.67 -10.28
C PRO A 25 0.60 11.78 -9.84
N LEU A 26 0.36 12.06 -8.57
CA LEU A 26 -0.99 12.23 -8.04
C LEU A 26 -1.65 13.52 -8.54
N TRP A 27 -0.86 14.57 -8.81
CA TRP A 27 -1.30 15.84 -9.37
C TRP A 27 -0.47 16.19 -10.60
N ALA A 28 -1.14 16.46 -11.71
CA ALA A 28 -0.47 16.79 -12.97
C ALA A 28 0.32 18.11 -12.92
N ASN A 29 -0.10 19.04 -12.06
CA ASN A 29 0.49 20.39 -11.94
C ASN A 29 1.24 20.60 -10.60
N GLY A 30 1.68 19.52 -9.95
CA GLY A 30 2.31 19.56 -8.63
C GLY A 30 1.32 19.46 -7.47
N ALA A 31 1.78 18.91 -6.34
CA ALA A 31 0.95 18.68 -5.17
C ALA A 31 0.72 19.98 -4.38
N PRO A 32 -0.51 20.30 -3.98
CA PRO A 32 -0.79 21.45 -3.11
C PRO A 32 0.06 21.41 -1.83
N GLY A 33 0.73 22.53 -1.50
CA GLY A 33 1.68 22.63 -0.37
C GLY A 33 3.11 22.19 -0.71
N SER A 34 3.40 21.86 -1.98
CA SER A 34 4.75 21.58 -2.48
C SER A 34 5.29 22.71 -3.39
N GLU A 35 4.59 23.84 -3.47
CA GLU A 35 4.96 24.96 -4.32
C GLU A 35 6.37 25.45 -3.97
N GLY A 36 7.21 25.62 -5.01
CA GLY A 36 8.60 26.06 -4.86
C GLY A 36 9.58 25.01 -4.32
N LYS A 37 9.14 23.79 -4.04
CA LYS A 37 10.03 22.69 -3.69
C LYS A 37 10.69 22.14 -4.96
N THR A 38 12.01 22.29 -5.08
CA THR A 38 12.80 21.92 -6.26
C THR A 38 13.80 20.80 -6.00
N ALA A 39 13.95 20.38 -4.73
CA ALA A 39 14.82 19.27 -4.38
C ALA A 39 14.33 17.99 -5.09
N LYS A 40 15.29 17.21 -5.59
CA LYS A 40 14.98 15.96 -6.27
C LYS A 40 14.75 14.86 -5.23
N GLU A 41 13.83 13.98 -5.52
CA GLU A 41 13.69 12.68 -4.85
C GLU A 41 14.99 11.89 -4.97
N VAL A 42 15.34 11.17 -3.93
CA VAL A 42 16.56 10.35 -3.86
C VAL A 42 16.18 8.91 -3.55
N ASP A 43 16.57 8.02 -4.44
CA ASP A 43 16.46 6.58 -4.29
C ASP A 43 17.82 6.01 -3.86
N GLU A 44 17.90 5.53 -2.61
CA GLU A 44 19.08 4.85 -2.06
C GLU A 44 18.85 3.33 -2.12
N PRO A 45 19.58 2.60 -2.99
CA PRO A 45 19.43 1.15 -3.11
C PRO A 45 19.86 0.44 -1.82
N PRO A 46 19.43 -0.83 -1.61
CA PRO A 46 19.85 -1.64 -0.48
C PRO A 46 21.38 -1.65 -0.33
N ASN A 47 21.86 -1.45 0.88
CA ASN A 47 23.29 -1.43 1.21
C ASN A 47 23.54 -2.09 2.60
N LYS A 48 24.78 -1.99 3.12
CA LYS A 48 25.15 -2.61 4.41
C LYS A 48 24.44 -2.01 5.63
N ASP A 49 23.99 -0.74 5.54
CA ASP A 49 23.38 -0.01 6.65
C ASP A 49 21.85 -0.18 6.65
N HIS A 50 21.26 -0.38 5.48
CA HIS A 50 19.85 -0.75 5.33
C HIS A 50 19.67 -1.75 4.18
N GLY A 51 18.88 -2.78 4.40
CA GLY A 51 18.65 -3.87 3.46
C GLY A 51 17.46 -3.66 2.53
N TYR A 52 17.06 -2.40 2.25
CA TYR A 52 15.87 -2.04 1.47
C TYR A 52 16.12 -0.81 0.59
N LEU A 53 15.27 -0.63 -0.44
CA LEU A 53 15.25 0.60 -1.24
C LEU A 53 14.63 1.72 -0.40
N LYS A 54 15.45 2.72 -0.08
CA LYS A 54 15.06 3.89 0.70
C LYS A 54 14.78 5.07 -0.20
N VAL A 55 13.58 5.66 -0.12
CA VAL A 55 13.18 6.84 -0.89
C VAL A 55 13.02 8.03 0.05
N THR A 56 13.59 9.18 -0.33
CA THR A 56 13.55 10.46 0.40
C THR A 56 13.26 11.63 -0.54
N GLY A 57 12.97 12.81 0.00
CA GLY A 57 12.77 14.03 -0.81
C GLY A 57 11.50 14.01 -1.65
N VAL A 58 10.43 13.36 -1.17
CA VAL A 58 9.16 13.28 -1.90
C VAL A 58 8.44 14.61 -1.86
N HIS A 59 8.52 15.38 -2.94
CA HIS A 59 7.80 16.65 -3.13
C HIS A 59 6.71 16.55 -4.19
N ASN A 60 6.82 15.57 -5.09
CA ASN A 60 5.80 15.26 -6.09
C ASN A 60 5.24 13.85 -5.85
N PRO A 61 4.30 13.69 -4.90
CA PRO A 61 3.79 12.39 -4.54
C PRO A 61 3.17 11.65 -5.73
N SER A 62 3.39 10.33 -5.78
CA SER A 62 3.07 9.48 -6.92
C SER A 62 2.60 8.10 -6.48
N ILE A 63 2.07 7.33 -7.42
CA ILE A 63 1.83 5.89 -7.27
C ILE A 63 2.60 5.13 -8.34
N THR A 64 3.21 4.00 -7.98
CA THR A 64 3.76 3.03 -8.91
C THR A 64 2.77 1.89 -9.08
N ALA A 65 2.31 1.68 -10.32
CA ALA A 65 1.24 0.73 -10.63
C ALA A 65 1.78 -0.68 -10.90
N PHE A 66 1.29 -1.66 -10.14
CA PHE A 66 1.51 -3.08 -10.32
C PHE A 66 0.17 -3.74 -10.68
N LEU A 67 0.01 -4.14 -11.93
CA LEU A 67 -1.24 -4.72 -12.41
C LEU A 67 -1.10 -6.24 -12.59
N PRO A 68 -2.04 -7.04 -12.06
CA PRO A 68 -2.01 -8.48 -12.29
C PRO A 68 -2.27 -8.82 -13.76
N PRO A 69 -1.82 -9.99 -14.23
CA PRO A 69 -2.22 -10.51 -15.53
C PRO A 69 -3.73 -10.45 -15.71
N ARG A 70 -4.18 -10.11 -16.93
CA ARG A 70 -5.60 -9.88 -17.22
C ARG A 70 -6.50 -11.03 -16.79
N GLU A 71 -6.05 -12.24 -17.03
CA GLU A 71 -6.77 -13.49 -16.72
C GLU A 71 -6.87 -13.80 -15.23
N LYS A 72 -6.10 -13.11 -14.38
CA LYS A 72 -6.12 -13.25 -12.91
C LYS A 72 -6.79 -12.08 -12.21
N ALA A 73 -7.02 -10.97 -12.92
CA ALA A 73 -7.52 -9.74 -12.32
C ALA A 73 -8.89 -9.92 -11.66
N THR A 74 -8.96 -9.69 -10.35
CA THR A 74 -10.20 -9.77 -9.55
C THR A 74 -11.00 -8.47 -9.56
N GLY A 75 -10.42 -7.40 -10.08
CA GLY A 75 -10.96 -6.04 -9.99
C GLY A 75 -10.70 -5.35 -8.65
N ALA A 76 -10.11 -6.02 -7.66
CA ALA A 76 -9.67 -5.35 -6.43
C ALA A 76 -8.35 -4.61 -6.63
N ALA A 77 -8.20 -3.49 -5.90
CA ALA A 77 -7.00 -2.67 -5.89
C ALA A 77 -6.63 -2.24 -4.48
N VAL A 78 -5.34 -2.08 -4.22
CA VAL A 78 -4.82 -1.64 -2.92
C VAL A 78 -3.78 -0.53 -3.11
N VAL A 79 -4.00 0.62 -2.48
CA VAL A 79 -2.95 1.62 -2.24
C VAL A 79 -2.06 1.09 -1.13
N ILE A 80 -0.75 1.03 -1.36
CA ILE A 80 0.23 0.52 -0.40
C ILE A 80 1.08 1.70 0.08
N ALA A 81 0.99 2.03 1.37
CA ALA A 81 1.75 3.10 2.01
C ALA A 81 2.93 2.49 2.79
N PRO A 82 4.18 2.59 2.29
CA PRO A 82 5.36 2.08 2.98
C PRO A 82 5.62 2.81 4.31
N GLY A 83 6.32 2.16 5.24
CA GLY A 83 6.82 2.79 6.45
C GLY A 83 8.15 3.52 6.23
N GLY A 84 8.79 3.91 7.34
CA GLY A 84 10.04 4.66 7.34
C GLY A 84 10.00 5.87 8.28
N GLY A 85 9.12 5.83 9.30
CA GLY A 85 9.06 6.85 10.36
C GLY A 85 8.66 8.25 9.88
N HIS A 86 8.05 8.39 8.70
CA HIS A 86 7.82 9.66 7.99
C HIS A 86 9.10 10.43 7.64
N GLN A 87 10.26 9.78 7.69
CA GLN A 87 11.57 10.34 7.32
C GLN A 87 12.03 9.83 5.95
N PHE A 88 11.60 8.64 5.57
CA PHE A 88 11.86 7.98 4.29
C PHE A 88 10.74 6.98 4.01
N LEU A 89 10.78 6.32 2.85
CA LEU A 89 9.93 5.17 2.51
C LEU A 89 10.80 3.92 2.36
N ASN A 90 10.40 2.82 3.02
CA ASN A 90 10.91 1.47 2.77
C ASN A 90 10.19 0.92 1.52
N PHE A 91 10.68 1.29 0.34
CA PHE A 91 9.90 1.23 -0.89
C PHE A 91 9.76 -0.17 -1.48
N ASP A 92 10.73 -1.05 -1.23
CA ASP A 92 10.68 -2.43 -1.73
C ASP A 92 9.98 -3.39 -0.75
N GLN A 93 10.48 -3.53 0.49
CA GLN A 93 9.96 -4.52 1.44
C GLN A 93 8.54 -4.25 1.94
N GLU A 94 8.14 -2.97 2.00
CA GLU A 94 6.82 -2.51 2.44
C GLU A 94 6.02 -1.88 1.29
N GLY A 95 6.52 -2.04 0.05
CA GLY A 95 5.92 -1.50 -1.17
C GLY A 95 5.92 -2.51 -2.31
N THR A 96 7.00 -2.56 -3.12
CA THR A 96 6.98 -3.32 -4.39
C THR A 96 6.81 -4.83 -4.18
N TYR A 97 7.47 -5.45 -3.20
CA TYR A 97 7.29 -6.88 -2.93
C TYR A 97 5.88 -7.22 -2.43
N VAL A 98 5.24 -6.27 -1.74
CA VAL A 98 3.83 -6.41 -1.33
C VAL A 98 2.92 -6.32 -2.56
N ALA A 99 3.18 -5.38 -3.48
CA ALA A 99 2.44 -5.26 -4.72
C ALA A 99 2.57 -6.50 -5.61
N GLU A 100 3.77 -7.08 -5.70
CA GLU A 100 4.02 -8.35 -6.40
C GLU A 100 3.24 -9.52 -5.80
N TYR A 101 3.21 -9.62 -4.45
CA TYR A 101 2.38 -10.61 -3.77
C TYR A 101 0.89 -10.42 -4.11
N LEU A 102 0.37 -9.19 -4.02
CA LEU A 102 -1.03 -8.89 -4.35
C LEU A 102 -1.34 -9.25 -5.81
N ASN A 103 -0.44 -8.96 -6.75
CA ASN A 103 -0.59 -9.37 -8.15
C ASN A 103 -0.66 -10.89 -8.32
N SER A 104 0.11 -11.65 -7.52
CA SER A 104 0.08 -13.12 -7.59
C SER A 104 -1.29 -13.71 -7.26
N ILE A 105 -2.09 -13.01 -6.45
CA ILE A 105 -3.47 -13.35 -6.06
C ILE A 105 -4.54 -12.54 -6.81
N GLY A 106 -4.16 -11.82 -7.88
CA GLY A 106 -5.07 -11.14 -8.78
C GLY A 106 -5.53 -9.73 -8.34
N VAL A 107 -4.90 -9.15 -7.34
CA VAL A 107 -5.19 -7.80 -6.84
C VAL A 107 -4.19 -6.80 -7.40
N ALA A 108 -4.66 -5.65 -7.91
CA ALA A 108 -3.78 -4.57 -8.35
C ALA A 108 -3.16 -3.85 -7.15
N GLY A 109 -1.83 -3.70 -7.15
CA GLY A 109 -1.08 -2.97 -6.13
C GLY A 109 -0.62 -1.60 -6.65
N PHE A 110 -0.77 -0.56 -5.84
CA PHE A 110 -0.32 0.79 -6.16
C PHE A 110 0.55 1.30 -5.02
N VAL A 111 1.88 1.28 -5.20
CA VAL A 111 2.81 1.71 -4.17
C VAL A 111 2.86 3.23 -4.13
N LEU A 112 2.53 3.80 -2.98
CA LEU A 112 2.40 5.23 -2.76
C LEU A 112 3.72 5.83 -2.27
N LYS A 113 4.24 6.80 -3.00
CA LYS A 113 5.22 7.76 -2.49
C LYS A 113 4.45 8.96 -1.93
N TYR A 114 4.33 9.03 -0.61
CA TYR A 114 3.68 10.14 0.08
C TYR A 114 4.69 11.10 0.70
N ARG A 115 4.30 12.37 0.93
CA ARG A 115 5.18 13.41 1.48
C ARG A 115 5.59 13.13 2.92
N LEU A 116 6.87 13.32 3.20
CA LEU A 116 7.54 12.89 4.43
C LEU A 116 7.58 14.04 5.45
N ALA A 117 6.75 13.94 6.50
CA ALA A 117 6.56 15.01 7.47
C ALA A 117 7.70 15.15 8.50
N ARG A 118 8.54 14.12 8.67
CA ARG A 118 9.64 14.10 9.66
C ARG A 118 11.02 14.01 9.01
N GLU A 119 11.09 14.18 7.70
CA GLU A 119 12.36 14.34 7.01
C GLU A 119 13.04 15.64 7.46
N PRO A 120 14.38 15.69 7.62
CA PRO A 120 15.07 16.91 8.03
C PRO A 120 14.74 18.09 7.11
N GLY A 121 14.29 19.21 7.70
CA GLY A 121 13.86 20.40 6.96
C GLY A 121 12.47 20.32 6.32
N SER A 122 11.72 19.25 6.54
CA SER A 122 10.36 19.13 6.04
C SER A 122 9.41 20.15 6.69
N THR A 123 8.52 20.72 5.87
CA THR A 123 7.41 21.56 6.30
C THR A 123 6.06 20.84 6.20
N TYR A 124 6.07 19.58 5.77
CA TYR A 124 4.87 18.78 5.63
C TYR A 124 4.33 18.33 7.00
N LYS A 125 3.05 18.00 7.03
CA LYS A 125 2.34 17.43 8.17
C LYS A 125 1.65 16.14 7.76
N ILE A 126 1.59 15.18 8.65
CA ILE A 126 1.03 13.85 8.37
C ILE A 126 -0.47 13.98 8.06
N GLU A 127 -1.20 14.69 8.92
CA GLU A 127 -2.66 14.85 8.86
C GLU A 127 -3.14 15.74 7.71
N GLU A 128 -2.25 16.53 7.10
CA GLU A 128 -2.57 17.42 5.98
C GLU A 128 -2.04 16.84 4.66
N HIS A 129 -0.73 16.64 4.56
CA HIS A 129 -0.07 16.34 3.29
C HIS A 129 -0.07 14.85 2.98
N ALA A 130 0.42 14.00 3.90
CA ALA A 130 0.45 12.55 3.68
C ALA A 130 -0.98 11.97 3.59
N LEU A 131 -1.92 12.47 4.39
CA LEU A 131 -3.33 12.13 4.29
C LEU A 131 -3.92 12.53 2.92
N ALA A 132 -3.65 13.76 2.46
CA ALA A 132 -4.11 14.23 1.16
C ALA A 132 -3.55 13.38 0.01
N ASP A 133 -2.29 12.95 0.11
CA ASP A 133 -1.65 12.07 -0.86
C ASP A 133 -2.35 10.70 -0.92
N ALA A 134 -2.64 10.10 0.24
CA ALA A 134 -3.37 8.83 0.31
C ALA A 134 -4.81 8.94 -0.23
N GLN A 135 -5.53 9.98 0.15
CA GLN A 135 -6.87 10.25 -0.36
C GLN A 135 -6.87 10.48 -1.88
N ARG A 136 -5.88 11.22 -2.39
CA ARG A 136 -5.73 11.47 -3.82
C ARG A 136 -5.40 10.20 -4.59
N ALA A 137 -4.56 9.32 -4.03
CA ALA A 137 -4.25 8.02 -4.63
C ALA A 137 -5.51 7.15 -4.80
N ILE A 138 -6.36 7.05 -3.77
CA ILE A 138 -7.63 6.32 -3.85
C ILE A 138 -8.54 6.89 -4.95
N ARG A 139 -8.68 8.22 -5.01
CA ARG A 139 -9.48 8.90 -6.04
C ARG A 139 -8.91 8.70 -7.44
N LEU A 140 -7.58 8.78 -7.59
CA LEU A 140 -6.92 8.57 -8.89
C LEU A 140 -7.15 7.15 -9.41
N ILE A 141 -7.06 6.13 -8.54
CA ILE A 141 -7.36 4.76 -8.91
C ILE A 141 -8.81 4.63 -9.37
N ARG A 142 -9.76 5.21 -8.66
CA ARG A 142 -11.17 5.23 -9.05
C ARG A 142 -11.42 5.94 -10.38
N SER A 143 -10.72 7.05 -10.63
CA SER A 143 -10.86 7.80 -11.88
C SER A 143 -10.33 7.07 -13.11
N ARG A 144 -9.40 6.13 -12.92
CA ARG A 144 -8.77 5.33 -13.98
C ARG A 144 -9.13 3.84 -13.86
N ALA A 145 -10.24 3.53 -13.20
CA ALA A 145 -10.65 2.17 -12.88
C ALA A 145 -10.80 1.28 -14.12
N GLU A 146 -11.40 1.79 -15.20
CA GLU A 146 -11.55 1.08 -16.46
C GLU A 146 -10.19 0.74 -17.10
N GLU A 147 -9.28 1.71 -17.17
CA GLU A 147 -7.93 1.55 -17.71
C GLU A 147 -7.16 0.44 -16.99
N TRP A 148 -7.28 0.40 -15.66
CA TRP A 148 -6.57 -0.56 -14.82
C TRP A 148 -7.34 -1.83 -14.50
N ARG A 149 -8.53 -1.98 -15.09
CA ARG A 149 -9.44 -3.13 -14.84
C ARG A 149 -9.77 -3.31 -13.36
N VAL A 150 -9.96 -2.18 -12.68
CA VAL A 150 -10.32 -2.11 -11.26
C VAL A 150 -11.83 -1.84 -11.14
N ASN A 151 -12.48 -2.50 -10.20
CA ASN A 151 -13.82 -2.13 -9.78
C ASN A 151 -13.72 -0.95 -8.79
N PRO A 152 -14.28 0.24 -9.08
CA PRO A 152 -14.16 1.41 -8.21
C PRO A 152 -14.78 1.23 -6.81
N ALA A 153 -15.57 0.17 -6.58
CA ALA A 153 -16.10 -0.22 -5.28
C ALA A 153 -15.26 -1.31 -4.57
N ARG A 154 -14.02 -1.57 -5.05
CA ARG A 154 -13.08 -2.54 -4.47
C ARG A 154 -11.67 -1.95 -4.34
N VAL A 155 -11.58 -0.69 -3.91
CA VAL A 155 -10.31 0.03 -3.73
C VAL A 155 -10.02 0.18 -2.24
N GLY A 156 -9.04 -0.57 -1.76
CA GLY A 156 -8.56 -0.52 -0.38
C GLY A 156 -7.27 0.27 -0.23
N ILE A 157 -6.84 0.41 1.02
CA ILE A 157 -5.55 0.96 1.39
C ILE A 157 -4.89 0.08 2.45
N MET A 158 -3.59 -0.10 2.37
CA MET A 158 -2.81 -0.75 3.41
C MET A 158 -1.55 0.05 3.71
N GLY A 159 -1.02 -0.10 4.92
CA GLY A 159 0.22 0.58 5.26
C GLY A 159 0.96 -0.05 6.43
N PHE A 160 2.25 0.24 6.44
CA PHE A 160 3.24 -0.34 7.32
C PHE A 160 3.81 0.73 8.24
N SER A 161 3.92 0.47 9.54
CA SER A 161 4.56 1.39 10.48
C SER A 161 4.01 2.84 10.35
N ALA A 162 4.82 3.81 9.92
CA ALA A 162 4.39 5.17 9.60
C ALA A 162 3.33 5.22 8.47
N GLY A 163 3.45 4.37 7.44
CA GLY A 163 2.42 4.20 6.41
C GLY A 163 1.12 3.63 6.97
N GLY A 164 1.19 2.84 8.06
CA GLY A 164 0.03 2.40 8.82
C GLY A 164 -0.71 3.56 9.50
N GLU A 165 0.01 4.60 9.96
CA GLU A 165 -0.59 5.85 10.45
C GLU A 165 -1.32 6.59 9.32
N VAL A 166 -0.71 6.71 8.14
CA VAL A 166 -1.35 7.30 6.95
C VAL A 166 -2.61 6.53 6.56
N THR A 167 -2.55 5.20 6.59
CA THR A 167 -3.69 4.32 6.32
C THR A 167 -4.83 4.51 7.30
N ALA A 168 -4.54 4.55 8.61
CA ALA A 168 -5.53 4.78 9.65
C ALA A 168 -6.19 6.17 9.52
N LEU A 169 -5.41 7.19 9.17
CA LEU A 169 -5.96 8.52 8.86
C LEU A 169 -6.87 8.48 7.63
N ALA A 170 -6.48 7.83 6.55
CA ALA A 170 -7.30 7.71 5.34
C ALA A 170 -8.59 6.91 5.59
N ALA A 171 -8.54 5.86 6.44
CA ALA A 171 -9.68 5.04 6.79
C ALA A 171 -10.65 5.70 7.78
N THR A 172 -10.22 6.74 8.52
CA THR A 172 -11.04 7.44 9.51
C THR A 172 -11.42 8.86 9.12
N ARG A 173 -10.70 9.49 8.19
CA ARG A 173 -10.89 10.89 7.77
C ARG A 173 -11.14 11.03 6.27
N PHE A 174 -11.88 10.11 5.70
CA PHE A 174 -12.30 10.17 4.29
C PHE A 174 -13.43 11.18 4.07
N ASP A 175 -13.67 11.47 2.79
CA ASP A 175 -14.84 12.24 2.34
C ASP A 175 -15.49 11.61 1.10
N SER A 176 -16.72 12.04 0.81
CA SER A 176 -17.51 11.55 -0.34
C SER A 176 -17.11 12.21 -1.67
N GLY A 177 -16.11 13.09 -1.67
CA GLY A 177 -15.69 13.89 -2.81
C GLY A 177 -16.19 15.33 -2.77
N LYS A 178 -15.46 16.20 -3.46
CA LYS A 178 -15.74 17.65 -3.55
C LYS A 178 -16.52 17.92 -4.85
N SER A 179 -17.85 17.80 -4.85
CA SER A 179 -18.69 17.87 -6.05
C SER A 179 -18.47 19.14 -6.90
N ALA A 180 -18.12 20.27 -6.28
CA ALA A 180 -17.84 21.54 -6.93
C ALA A 180 -16.38 21.70 -7.40
N SER A 181 -15.50 20.69 -7.21
CA SER A 181 -14.11 20.78 -7.65
C SER A 181 -14.02 20.85 -9.17
N ALA A 182 -13.15 21.74 -9.68
CA ALA A 182 -12.79 21.78 -11.10
C ALA A 182 -12.05 20.51 -11.54
N ASP A 183 -11.28 19.89 -10.63
CA ASP A 183 -10.62 18.61 -10.87
C ASP A 183 -11.61 17.46 -10.70
N ALA A 184 -11.84 16.72 -11.79
CA ALA A 184 -12.74 15.57 -11.81
C ALA A 184 -12.35 14.47 -10.81
N ILE A 185 -11.05 14.30 -10.54
CA ILE A 185 -10.55 13.30 -9.59
C ILE A 185 -11.00 13.66 -8.16
N ASP A 186 -10.98 14.93 -7.79
CA ASP A 186 -11.39 15.38 -6.46
C ASP A 186 -12.91 15.27 -6.20
N ARG A 187 -13.71 15.07 -7.25
CA ARG A 187 -15.15 14.81 -7.12
C ARG A 187 -15.47 13.37 -6.67
N LEU A 188 -14.50 12.47 -6.73
CA LEU A 188 -14.66 11.08 -6.31
C LEU A 188 -14.45 10.92 -4.80
N SER A 189 -15.08 9.92 -4.20
CA SER A 189 -14.88 9.59 -2.79
C SER A 189 -13.45 9.13 -2.51
N SER A 190 -12.90 9.57 -1.37
CA SER A 190 -11.62 9.08 -0.84
C SER A 190 -11.79 7.93 0.15
N ARG A 191 -13.04 7.51 0.47
CA ARG A 191 -13.28 6.41 1.41
C ARG A 191 -12.74 5.10 0.83
N PRO A 192 -11.80 4.42 1.50
CA PRO A 192 -11.39 3.07 1.07
C PRO A 192 -12.53 2.08 1.32
N ASP A 193 -12.59 1.01 0.52
CA ASP A 193 -13.60 -0.05 0.68
C ASP A 193 -13.17 -1.09 1.74
N PHE A 194 -11.87 -1.19 2.00
CA PHE A 194 -11.25 -1.96 3.07
C PHE A 194 -9.89 -1.36 3.43
N ASP A 195 -9.37 -1.65 4.62
CA ASP A 195 -8.04 -1.20 5.02
C ASP A 195 -7.26 -2.28 5.79
N ALA A 196 -5.91 -2.18 5.74
CA ALA A 196 -5.02 -3.08 6.46
C ALA A 196 -3.89 -2.30 7.15
N LEU A 197 -3.77 -2.49 8.47
CA LEU A 197 -2.80 -1.85 9.34
C LEU A 197 -1.74 -2.86 9.77
N ILE A 198 -0.53 -2.76 9.22
CA ILE A 198 0.56 -3.69 9.48
C ILE A 198 1.57 -3.02 10.41
N TYR A 199 1.71 -3.53 11.64
CA TYR A 199 2.48 -2.94 12.75
C TYR A 199 2.42 -1.39 12.75
N PRO A 200 1.19 -0.81 12.81
CA PRO A 200 0.99 0.61 12.53
C PRO A 200 1.56 1.50 13.62
N GLY A 201 2.11 2.66 13.21
CA GLY A 201 2.60 3.71 14.10
C GLY A 201 1.48 4.60 14.66
N VAL A 202 0.35 4.02 15.09
CA VAL A 202 -0.82 4.79 15.56
C VAL A 202 -0.89 4.89 17.08
N ARG A 203 -1.54 5.95 17.55
CA ARG A 203 -1.94 6.13 18.95
C ARG A 203 -3.45 6.16 19.00
N PRO A 204 -4.13 5.12 19.51
CA PRO A 204 -5.59 4.99 19.48
C PRO A 204 -6.34 6.19 19.99
N GLU A 205 -5.81 6.86 21.03
CA GLU A 205 -6.38 8.07 21.63
C GLU A 205 -6.52 9.26 20.67
N ASN A 206 -5.80 9.26 19.56
CA ASN A 206 -5.85 10.30 18.54
C ASN A 206 -6.91 10.07 17.45
N TYR A 207 -7.66 8.95 17.56
CA TYR A 207 -8.61 8.55 16.53
C TYR A 207 -10.05 8.54 17.06
N THR A 208 -10.95 9.06 16.23
CA THR A 208 -12.39 8.82 16.36
C THR A 208 -12.79 7.87 15.25
N ILE A 209 -13.43 6.77 15.61
CA ILE A 209 -13.85 5.74 14.64
C ILE A 209 -15.22 6.09 14.07
N PRO A 210 -15.34 6.46 12.78
CA PRO A 210 -16.64 6.72 12.17
C PRO A 210 -17.39 5.39 11.96
N LYS A 211 -18.72 5.44 12.03
CA LYS A 211 -19.59 4.24 11.89
C LYS A 211 -19.49 3.58 10.50
N ASP A 212 -19.12 4.36 9.50
CA ASP A 212 -18.94 3.95 8.12
C ASP A 212 -17.47 3.72 7.74
N MET A 213 -16.57 3.58 8.76
CA MET A 213 -15.22 3.12 8.53
C MET A 213 -15.23 1.76 7.80
N PRO A 214 -14.30 1.51 6.86
CA PRO A 214 -14.25 0.22 6.15
C PRO A 214 -13.96 -0.98 7.06
N VAL A 215 -14.16 -2.17 6.52
CA VAL A 215 -13.71 -3.42 7.15
C VAL A 215 -12.19 -3.39 7.27
N THR A 216 -11.65 -3.79 8.43
CA THR A 216 -10.25 -3.53 8.81
C THR A 216 -9.52 -4.83 9.13
N PHE A 217 -8.32 -4.98 8.58
CA PHE A 217 -7.33 -6.00 8.95
C PHE A 217 -6.22 -5.36 9.79
N MET A 218 -5.81 -6.00 10.88
CA MET A 218 -4.72 -5.51 11.71
C MET A 218 -3.74 -6.62 12.04
N LEU A 219 -2.43 -6.31 12.01
CA LEU A 219 -1.40 -7.29 12.26
C LEU A 219 -0.14 -6.66 12.87
N CYS A 220 0.43 -7.32 13.90
CA CYS A 220 1.73 -6.98 14.46
C CYS A 220 2.40 -8.20 15.12
N ALA A 221 3.60 -8.01 15.65
CA ALA A 221 4.23 -8.95 16.58
C ALA A 221 4.06 -8.45 18.03
N ASP A 222 3.88 -9.37 18.99
CA ASP A 222 3.73 -9.04 20.42
C ASP A 222 4.96 -8.34 20.99
N ASN A 223 6.15 -8.78 20.57
CA ASN A 223 7.42 -8.16 20.97
C ASN A 223 7.72 -6.81 20.30
N ASP A 224 6.84 -6.31 19.43
CA ASP A 224 6.82 -4.94 18.93
C ASP A 224 5.86 -4.09 19.78
N ARG A 225 6.37 -3.58 20.91
CA ARG A 225 5.55 -3.00 21.99
C ARG A 225 4.62 -1.88 21.56
N GLY A 226 5.06 -0.99 20.66
CA GLY A 226 4.24 0.15 20.20
C GLY A 226 3.03 -0.33 19.40
N PRO A 227 3.20 -1.00 18.28
CA PRO A 227 2.12 -1.58 17.48
C PRO A 227 1.24 -2.57 18.23
N SER A 228 1.82 -3.41 19.12
CA SER A 228 1.03 -4.34 19.93
C SER A 228 0.06 -3.60 20.86
N ALA A 229 0.52 -2.55 21.55
CA ALA A 229 -0.33 -1.67 22.35
C ALA A 229 -1.36 -0.92 21.48
N ALA A 230 -0.98 -0.47 20.29
CA ALA A 230 -1.88 0.19 19.36
C ALA A 230 -3.04 -0.72 18.93
N LEU A 231 -2.76 -1.97 18.55
CA LEU A 231 -3.79 -2.93 18.16
C LEU A 231 -4.72 -3.26 19.35
N ALA A 232 -4.16 -3.44 20.54
CA ALA A 232 -4.93 -3.68 21.75
C ALA A 232 -5.90 -2.52 22.09
N GLY A 233 -5.50 -1.28 21.80
CA GLY A 233 -6.37 -0.10 21.97
C GLY A 233 -7.38 0.09 20.84
N LEU A 234 -6.99 -0.09 19.58
CA LEU A 234 -7.86 0.10 18.43
C LEU A 234 -8.98 -0.94 18.34
N TYR A 235 -8.67 -2.21 18.61
CA TYR A 235 -9.65 -3.29 18.45
C TYR A 235 -10.96 -3.06 19.21
N PRO A 236 -10.99 -2.73 20.53
CA PRO A 236 -12.23 -2.45 21.22
C PRO A 236 -12.97 -1.22 20.68
N MET A 237 -12.25 -0.20 20.17
CA MET A 237 -12.87 0.98 19.55
C MET A 237 -13.59 0.59 18.24
N LEU A 238 -12.95 -0.21 17.39
CA LEU A 238 -13.54 -0.71 16.14
C LEU A 238 -14.77 -1.59 16.42
N LYS A 239 -14.67 -2.47 17.41
CA LYS A 239 -15.81 -3.30 17.83
C LYS A 239 -16.98 -2.48 18.37
N ALA A 240 -16.72 -1.45 19.18
CA ALA A 240 -17.75 -0.54 19.69
C ALA A 240 -18.43 0.25 18.57
N ALA A 241 -17.70 0.60 17.50
CA ALA A 241 -18.24 1.23 16.30
C ALA A 241 -18.99 0.25 15.36
N GLY A 242 -18.94 -1.05 15.62
CA GLY A 242 -19.56 -2.08 14.77
C GLY A 242 -18.75 -2.46 13.53
N ILE A 243 -17.48 -2.09 13.47
CA ILE A 243 -16.60 -2.35 12.33
C ILE A 243 -16.18 -3.84 12.35
N LYS A 244 -16.33 -4.52 11.20
CA LYS A 244 -15.79 -5.87 11.01
C LYS A 244 -14.28 -5.80 10.99
N THR A 245 -13.63 -6.56 11.87
CA THR A 245 -12.19 -6.46 12.09
C THR A 245 -11.58 -7.84 12.26
N GLU A 246 -10.49 -8.10 11.55
CA GLU A 246 -9.63 -9.27 11.77
C GLU A 246 -8.30 -8.81 12.36
N VAL A 247 -7.77 -9.52 13.37
CA VAL A 247 -6.57 -9.13 14.10
C VAL A 247 -5.64 -10.32 14.27
N HIS A 248 -4.37 -10.14 13.94
CA HIS A 248 -3.31 -11.11 14.17
C HIS A 248 -2.19 -10.49 15.01
N VAL A 249 -1.85 -11.16 16.11
CA VAL A 249 -0.68 -10.81 16.93
C VAL A 249 0.22 -12.03 16.98
N TYR A 250 1.36 -11.95 16.30
CA TYR A 250 2.37 -13.01 16.33
C TYR A 250 3.21 -12.92 17.59
N ALA A 251 3.53 -14.06 18.21
CA ALA A 251 4.32 -14.10 19.44
C ALA A 251 5.71 -13.46 19.28
N SER A 252 6.26 -13.45 18.06
CA SER A 252 7.56 -12.86 17.74
C SER A 252 7.60 -12.39 16.28
N GLY A 253 8.53 -11.49 15.97
CA GLY A 253 8.71 -10.91 14.63
C GLY A 253 9.42 -9.57 14.68
N GLY A 254 9.25 -8.84 15.79
CA GLY A 254 9.77 -7.47 15.92
C GLY A 254 9.05 -6.49 15.01
N HIS A 255 9.67 -5.35 14.75
CA HIS A 255 9.16 -4.30 13.87
C HIS A 255 9.73 -4.40 12.46
N GLY A 256 8.95 -3.99 11.44
CA GLY A 256 9.47 -3.79 10.10
C GLY A 256 9.76 -5.08 9.32
N PHE A 257 9.02 -6.16 9.58
CA PHE A 257 9.28 -7.43 8.88
C PHE A 257 8.85 -7.45 7.41
N GLY A 258 7.95 -6.58 6.96
CA GLY A 258 7.56 -6.44 5.54
C GLY A 258 7.39 -7.74 4.76
N ILE A 259 7.64 -7.70 3.46
CA ILE A 259 7.98 -8.87 2.65
C ILE A 259 9.44 -8.74 2.23
N ASN A 260 10.29 -9.65 2.70
CA ASN A 260 11.69 -9.63 2.33
C ASN A 260 12.18 -11.05 1.98
N PRO A 261 12.45 -11.34 0.70
CA PRO A 261 12.90 -12.64 0.26
C PRO A 261 14.30 -13.02 0.79
N ASN A 262 15.06 -12.04 1.32
CA ASN A 262 16.45 -12.21 1.75
C ASN A 262 16.63 -12.27 3.28
N THR A 263 15.57 -12.20 4.08
CA THR A 263 15.70 -12.19 5.54
C THR A 263 15.96 -13.57 6.11
N ARG A 264 17.19 -13.78 6.58
CA ARG A 264 17.61 -15.00 7.28
C ARG A 264 17.23 -15.03 8.77
N ASN A 265 16.79 -13.92 9.36
CA ASN A 265 16.66 -13.75 10.83
C ASN A 265 15.25 -13.39 11.30
N GLN A 266 14.23 -13.43 10.46
CA GLN A 266 12.85 -13.16 10.88
C GLN A 266 12.17 -14.45 11.37
N SER A 267 11.24 -14.27 12.33
CA SER A 267 10.36 -15.36 12.74
C SER A 267 9.68 -15.98 11.52
N PRO A 268 9.74 -17.31 11.32
CA PRO A 268 9.07 -17.97 10.20
C PRO A 268 7.59 -17.62 10.08
N VAL A 269 6.94 -17.34 11.23
CA VAL A 269 5.52 -16.96 11.27
C VAL A 269 5.33 -15.55 10.73
N ALA A 270 6.19 -14.60 11.09
CA ALA A 270 6.12 -13.24 10.59
C ALA A 270 6.42 -13.14 9.07
N THR A 271 7.20 -14.06 8.52
CA THR A 271 7.46 -14.11 7.07
C THR A 271 6.30 -14.65 6.23
N THR A 272 5.22 -15.13 6.85
CA THR A 272 4.04 -15.67 6.17
C THR A 272 2.77 -14.83 6.40
N TRP A 273 2.90 -13.64 6.95
CA TRP A 273 1.77 -12.77 7.30
C TRP A 273 0.88 -12.43 6.08
N GLN A 274 1.49 -12.28 4.92
CA GLN A 274 0.76 -11.99 3.67
C GLN A 274 -0.25 -13.06 3.30
N LEU A 275 -0.05 -14.32 3.74
CA LEU A 275 -1.03 -15.39 3.53
C LEU A 275 -2.31 -15.13 4.33
N ARG A 276 -2.18 -14.59 5.56
CA ARG A 276 -3.35 -14.19 6.38
C ARG A 276 -4.11 -13.04 5.73
N LEU A 277 -3.38 -12.05 5.16
CA LEU A 277 -4.00 -10.99 4.36
C LEU A 277 -4.75 -11.56 3.15
N GLY A 278 -4.16 -12.52 2.43
CA GLY A 278 -4.80 -13.18 1.29
C GLY A 278 -6.07 -13.93 1.68
N ASP A 279 -6.04 -14.68 2.78
CA ASP A 279 -7.23 -15.38 3.32
C ASP A 279 -8.34 -14.37 3.68
N TRP A 280 -7.99 -13.28 4.37
CA TRP A 280 -8.95 -12.23 4.71
C TRP A 280 -9.53 -11.52 3.47
N LEU A 281 -8.70 -11.16 2.48
CA LEU A 281 -9.19 -10.57 1.23
C LEU A 281 -10.18 -11.49 0.50
N LYS A 282 -9.97 -12.81 0.59
CA LYS A 282 -10.92 -13.80 0.07
C LYS A 282 -12.22 -13.80 0.86
N ASP A 283 -12.16 -13.77 2.20
CA ASP A 283 -13.33 -13.78 3.08
C ASP A 283 -14.22 -12.55 2.86
N ILE A 284 -13.63 -11.37 2.74
CA ILE A 284 -14.37 -10.13 2.42
C ILE A 284 -14.76 -9.99 0.94
N GLY A 285 -14.52 -11.02 0.11
CA GLY A 285 -14.96 -11.10 -1.29
C GLY A 285 -14.10 -10.35 -2.30
N MET A 286 -12.91 -9.86 -1.93
CA MET A 286 -12.02 -9.12 -2.84
C MET A 286 -11.30 -10.00 -3.87
N LEU A 287 -11.21 -11.33 -3.64
CA LEU A 287 -10.58 -12.28 -4.57
C LEU A 287 -11.59 -13.00 -5.49
N LYS A 288 -12.85 -12.59 -5.51
CA LYS A 288 -13.82 -13.11 -6.49
C LYS A 288 -13.56 -12.46 -7.84
N MET A 289 -13.36 -13.28 -8.86
CA MET A 289 -13.31 -12.79 -10.25
C MET A 289 -14.67 -12.17 -10.62
N ASN A 290 -14.63 -11.09 -11.38
CA ASN A 290 -15.84 -10.40 -11.88
C ASN A 290 -16.51 -11.20 -12.99
#